data_f7d3c9117306bb1ac8e5b4ade9a45f6d
#
_entry.id   f7d3c9117306bb1ac8e5b4ade9a45f6d
#
_cell.length_a   1.000
_cell.length_b   1.000
_cell.length_c   1.000
_cell.angle_alpha   90.00
_cell.angle_beta   90.00
_cell.angle_gamma   90.00
#
_symmetry.space_group_name_H-M   'P 1'
#
loop_
_entity.id
_entity.type
_entity.pdbx_description
1 polymer ?
#
loop_
_entity_poly.entity_id
_entity_poly.type
_entity_poly.pdbx_seq_one_letter_code
_entity_poly.pdbx_strand_id
1 'polypeptide(L)'
;MDSYKEIVLGTIMDDSVQNYCRQVQKNELKTADIDAVYSKLENLNNMYESLNFAAIVSSDYKSYYYRGKGSLSVTQFEEVYPQAYERSKYAQKGTLKVSYNNDYYNDYYKGNRYTLSLYYPLYDTRKVSDARGLLCMNFDDPAVQRMLAVGDSSAETRVVDTGGMILLSNDKEETGRYVNYIDEMEKGIQIFTKNGNMYVCQKIKNWNYYVVSSISFYN
;
A
#
# COMPACT_ATOMS: atom_id res chain seq x y z
N MET A 1 -11.65 -1.07 1.97
CA MET A 1 -10.35 -0.92 2.69
C MET A 1 -10.23 -1.81 3.91
N ASP A 2 -11.30 -2.04 4.66
CA ASP A 2 -11.24 -2.88 5.87
C ASP A 2 -10.78 -4.32 5.59
N SER A 3 -11.19 -4.92 4.48
CA SER A 3 -10.75 -6.27 4.08
C SER A 3 -9.23 -6.39 3.86
N TYR A 4 -8.59 -5.37 3.30
CA TYR A 4 -7.13 -5.37 3.10
C TYR A 4 -6.37 -5.17 4.41
N LYS A 5 -6.94 -4.39 5.33
CA LYS A 5 -6.40 -4.25 6.68
C LYS A 5 -6.45 -5.58 7.44
N GLU A 6 -7.53 -6.33 7.30
CA GLU A 6 -7.66 -7.66 7.89
C GLU A 6 -6.63 -8.64 7.33
N ILE A 7 -6.39 -8.62 6.00
CA ILE A 7 -5.34 -9.43 5.37
C ILE A 7 -3.97 -9.09 5.95
N VAL A 8 -3.65 -7.80 6.03
CA VAL A 8 -2.37 -7.34 6.57
C VAL A 8 -2.22 -7.73 8.03
N LEU A 9 -3.23 -7.46 8.86
CA LEU A 9 -3.19 -7.82 10.28
C LEU A 9 -3.10 -9.34 10.47
N GLY A 10 -3.87 -10.12 9.71
CA GLY A 10 -3.80 -11.59 9.74
C GLY A 10 -2.43 -12.11 9.31
N THR A 11 -1.75 -11.41 8.39
CA THR A 11 -0.37 -11.76 8.00
C THR A 11 0.65 -11.42 9.08
N ILE A 12 0.55 -10.23 9.67
CA ILE A 12 1.46 -9.80 10.73
C ILE A 12 1.31 -10.69 11.96
N MET A 13 0.09 -11.12 12.28
CA MET A 13 -0.20 -11.97 13.45
C MET A 13 0.05 -13.46 13.23
N ASP A 14 0.39 -13.85 12.01
CA ASP A 14 0.70 -15.24 11.69
C ASP A 14 1.94 -15.75 12.44
N ASP A 15 1.86 -16.98 12.93
CA ASP A 15 2.92 -17.55 13.76
C ASP A 15 4.27 -17.64 13.06
N SER A 16 4.30 -17.91 11.76
CA SER A 16 5.54 -17.96 10.96
C SER A 16 6.18 -16.57 10.85
N VAL A 17 5.38 -15.54 10.60
CA VAL A 17 5.85 -14.15 10.53
C VAL A 17 6.30 -13.67 11.90
N GLN A 18 5.56 -13.99 12.96
CA GLN A 18 5.94 -13.67 14.34
C GLN A 18 7.21 -14.41 14.77
N ASN A 19 7.37 -15.66 14.36
CA ASN A 19 8.60 -16.41 14.63
C ASN A 19 9.79 -15.77 13.89
N TYR A 20 9.63 -15.42 12.62
CA TYR A 20 10.64 -14.67 11.87
C TYR A 20 11.08 -13.41 12.63
N CYS A 21 10.14 -12.56 13.07
CA CYS A 21 10.45 -11.34 13.83
C CYS A 21 11.28 -11.63 15.10
N ARG A 22 10.94 -12.72 15.81
CA ARG A 22 11.66 -13.13 17.03
C ARG A 22 13.07 -13.62 16.74
N GLN A 23 13.24 -14.44 15.70
CA GLN A 23 14.54 -15.02 15.35
C GLN A 23 15.51 -13.97 14.76
N VAL A 24 15.00 -13.04 13.97
CA VAL A 24 15.77 -11.87 13.51
C VAL A 24 16.26 -11.05 14.71
N GLN A 25 15.40 -10.84 15.71
CA GLN A 25 15.80 -10.11 16.92
C GLN A 25 16.96 -10.77 17.69
N LYS A 26 16.97 -12.09 17.71
CA LYS A 26 17.99 -12.87 18.43
C LYS A 26 19.24 -13.11 17.58
N ASN A 27 19.21 -12.73 16.31
CA ASN A 27 20.22 -13.08 15.31
C ASN A 27 20.37 -14.63 15.16
N GLU A 28 19.26 -15.35 15.25
CA GLU A 28 19.17 -16.83 15.22
C GLU A 28 18.32 -17.33 14.04
N LEU A 29 18.13 -16.52 12.99
CA LEU A 29 17.28 -16.86 11.86
C LEU A 29 17.83 -18.12 11.14
N LYS A 30 16.97 -19.12 10.98
CA LYS A 30 17.28 -20.40 10.33
C LYS A 30 16.56 -20.51 8.99
N THR A 31 17.04 -21.38 8.11
CA THR A 31 16.41 -21.66 6.82
C THR A 31 14.94 -22.06 6.97
N ALA A 32 14.62 -22.91 7.97
CA ALA A 32 13.25 -23.33 8.24
C ALA A 32 12.29 -22.17 8.57
N ASP A 33 12.79 -21.11 9.24
CA ASP A 33 12.01 -19.91 9.53
C ASP A 33 11.71 -19.12 8.24
N ILE A 34 12.69 -19.07 7.34
CA ILE A 34 12.58 -18.44 6.03
C ILE A 34 11.58 -19.21 5.15
N ASP A 35 11.69 -20.53 5.12
CA ASP A 35 10.78 -21.41 4.35
C ASP A 35 9.33 -21.28 4.83
N ALA A 36 9.12 -21.14 6.14
CA ALA A 36 7.79 -20.90 6.69
C ALA A 36 7.22 -19.54 6.26
N VAL A 37 8.05 -18.50 6.21
CA VAL A 37 7.67 -17.18 5.68
C VAL A 37 7.33 -17.27 4.19
N TYR A 38 8.14 -17.96 3.39
CA TYR A 38 7.85 -18.16 1.96
C TYR A 38 6.52 -18.86 1.74
N SER A 39 6.25 -19.92 2.49
CA SER A 39 4.98 -20.64 2.41
C SER A 39 3.79 -19.75 2.76
N LYS A 40 3.94 -18.88 3.76
CA LYS A 40 2.89 -17.91 4.11
C LYS A 40 2.65 -16.90 2.99
N LEU A 41 3.70 -16.32 2.42
CA LEU A 41 3.59 -15.37 1.32
C LEU A 41 2.99 -16.02 0.06
N GLU A 42 3.33 -17.27 -0.23
CA GLU A 42 2.76 -18.03 -1.32
C GLU A 42 1.26 -18.28 -1.12
N ASN A 43 0.85 -18.69 0.08
CA ASN A 43 -0.56 -18.87 0.41
C ASN A 43 -1.35 -17.55 0.23
N LEU A 44 -0.80 -16.41 0.62
CA LEU A 44 -1.43 -15.11 0.40
C LEU A 44 -1.64 -14.84 -1.09
N ASN A 45 -0.63 -15.05 -1.92
CA ASN A 45 -0.75 -14.82 -3.36
C ASN A 45 -1.75 -15.78 -4.02
N ASN A 46 -1.84 -17.02 -3.54
CA ASN A 46 -2.81 -17.99 -4.04
C ASN A 46 -4.25 -17.68 -3.60
N MET A 47 -4.43 -17.10 -2.42
CA MET A 47 -5.75 -16.72 -1.89
C MET A 47 -6.29 -15.42 -2.51
N TYR A 48 -5.41 -14.50 -2.89
CA TYR A 48 -5.80 -13.16 -3.34
C TYR A 48 -5.26 -12.88 -4.75
N GLU A 49 -6.07 -13.14 -5.77
CA GLU A 49 -5.73 -12.87 -7.17
C GLU A 49 -5.35 -11.41 -7.44
N SER A 50 -5.85 -10.50 -6.60
CA SER A 50 -5.56 -9.08 -6.66
C SER A 50 -4.14 -8.71 -6.24
N LEU A 51 -3.41 -9.62 -5.58
CA LEU A 51 -2.01 -9.40 -5.24
C LEU A 51 -1.11 -9.66 -6.45
N ASN A 52 -0.27 -8.68 -6.77
CA ASN A 52 0.87 -8.89 -7.64
C ASN A 52 1.98 -9.64 -6.90
N PHE A 53 2.26 -9.17 -5.68
CA PHE A 53 3.20 -9.84 -4.78
C PHE A 53 2.97 -9.45 -3.32
N ALA A 54 3.46 -10.29 -2.43
CA ALA A 54 3.70 -9.98 -1.03
C ALA A 54 5.17 -10.20 -0.71
N ALA A 55 5.78 -9.30 0.07
CA ALA A 55 7.18 -9.37 0.43
C ALA A 55 7.43 -8.97 1.88
N ILE A 56 8.42 -9.60 2.50
CA ILE A 56 9.01 -9.18 3.76
C ILE A 56 10.41 -8.66 3.48
N VAL A 57 10.69 -7.44 3.90
CA VAL A 57 12.01 -6.80 3.78
C VAL A 57 12.59 -6.65 5.18
N SER A 58 13.84 -7.05 5.35
CA SER A 58 14.54 -6.92 6.64
C SER A 58 14.79 -5.46 7.01
N SER A 59 14.98 -5.20 8.31
CA SER A 59 15.22 -3.84 8.81
C SER A 59 16.54 -3.20 8.34
N ASP A 60 17.48 -4.02 7.88
CA ASP A 60 18.75 -3.57 7.27
C ASP A 60 18.68 -3.45 5.74
N TYR A 61 17.51 -3.74 5.13
CA TYR A 61 17.23 -3.75 3.68
C TYR A 61 18.08 -4.71 2.84
N LYS A 62 18.87 -5.57 3.46
CA LYS A 62 19.76 -6.50 2.77
C LYS A 62 19.10 -7.80 2.39
N SER A 63 18.03 -8.16 3.08
CA SER A 63 17.29 -9.38 2.84
C SER A 63 15.84 -9.06 2.54
N TYR A 64 15.31 -9.70 1.51
CA TYR A 64 13.90 -9.65 1.19
C TYR A 64 13.43 -11.03 0.73
N TYR A 65 12.24 -11.36 1.18
CA TYR A 65 11.57 -12.61 0.87
C TYR A 65 10.26 -12.25 0.19
N TYR A 66 10.02 -12.74 -1.02
CA TYR A 66 8.80 -12.42 -1.74
C TYR A 66 8.18 -13.64 -2.41
N ARG A 67 6.87 -13.57 -2.66
CA ARG A 67 6.11 -14.42 -3.55
C ARG A 67 5.16 -13.57 -4.37
N GLY A 68 5.02 -13.86 -5.64
CA GLY A 68 4.15 -13.10 -6.53
C GLY A 68 4.25 -13.48 -7.99
N LYS A 69 3.52 -12.71 -8.79
CA LYS A 69 3.44 -12.84 -10.25
C LYS A 69 4.65 -12.15 -10.88
N GLY A 70 5.68 -12.88 -11.23
CA GLY A 70 6.87 -12.33 -11.91
C GLY A 70 8.08 -12.09 -11.01
N SER A 71 9.17 -11.62 -11.60
CA SER A 71 10.41 -11.32 -10.90
C SER A 71 10.47 -9.86 -10.48
N LEU A 72 10.90 -9.62 -9.23
CA LEU A 72 11.10 -8.28 -8.72
C LEU A 72 12.52 -7.78 -9.05
N SER A 73 12.63 -6.48 -9.35
CA SER A 73 13.93 -5.83 -9.49
C SER A 73 14.51 -5.53 -8.12
N VAL A 74 15.69 -6.06 -7.84
CA VAL A 74 16.41 -5.88 -6.56
C VAL A 74 16.75 -4.42 -6.31
N THR A 75 17.27 -3.75 -7.33
CA THR A 75 17.73 -2.35 -7.27
C THR A 75 16.62 -1.40 -6.83
N GLN A 76 15.39 -1.67 -7.22
CA GLN A 76 14.25 -0.81 -6.89
C GLN A 76 13.76 -0.98 -5.46
N PHE A 77 13.95 -2.17 -4.85
CA PHE A 77 13.69 -2.33 -3.42
C PHE A 77 14.64 -1.48 -2.57
N GLU A 78 15.91 -1.43 -2.91
CA GLU A 78 16.91 -0.65 -2.18
C GLU A 78 16.63 0.85 -2.22
N GLU A 79 16.03 1.38 -3.29
CA GLU A 79 15.70 2.79 -3.43
C GLU A 79 14.35 3.17 -2.78
N VAL A 80 13.35 2.31 -2.90
CA VAL A 80 11.96 2.61 -2.50
C VAL A 80 11.70 2.26 -1.04
N TYR A 81 12.21 1.12 -0.56
CA TYR A 81 11.90 0.60 0.76
C TYR A 81 12.47 1.40 1.93
N PRO A 82 13.68 1.98 1.87
CA PRO A 82 14.19 2.78 2.98
C PRO A 82 13.24 3.91 3.36
N GLN A 83 12.68 4.61 2.39
CA GLN A 83 11.74 5.71 2.63
C GLN A 83 10.40 5.20 3.23
N ALA A 84 9.88 4.10 2.70
CA ALA A 84 8.65 3.50 3.21
C ALA A 84 8.84 2.95 4.64
N TYR A 85 9.99 2.33 4.91
CA TYR A 85 10.34 1.82 6.23
C TYR A 85 10.44 2.95 7.26
N GLU A 86 11.20 4.00 6.98
CA GLU A 86 11.36 5.13 7.90
C GLU A 86 10.01 5.78 8.23
N ARG A 87 9.16 6.00 7.23
CA ARG A 87 7.81 6.54 7.45
C ARG A 87 6.93 5.61 8.29
N SER A 88 6.97 4.30 8.02
CA SER A 88 6.16 3.31 8.73
C SER A 88 6.64 3.05 10.15
N LYS A 89 7.96 3.01 10.34
CA LYS A 89 8.62 2.77 11.63
C LYS A 89 8.18 3.75 12.71
N TYR A 90 8.15 5.05 12.39
CA TYR A 90 7.77 6.08 13.36
C TYR A 90 6.25 6.23 13.51
N ALA A 91 5.50 5.95 12.47
CA ALA A 91 4.06 6.10 12.52
C ALA A 91 3.33 4.96 13.22
N GLN A 92 3.96 3.81 13.43
CA GLN A 92 3.32 2.54 13.85
C GLN A 92 2.07 2.20 13.02
N LYS A 93 2.03 2.69 11.78
CA LYS A 93 0.89 2.62 10.87
C LYS A 93 1.35 2.15 9.51
N GLY A 94 0.45 1.52 8.78
CA GLY A 94 0.71 1.22 7.39
C GLY A 94 0.88 2.49 6.56
N THR A 95 1.70 2.41 5.55
CA THR A 95 1.90 3.46 4.55
C THR A 95 1.40 2.97 3.21
N LEU A 96 0.61 3.79 2.55
CA LEU A 96 0.16 3.59 1.19
C LEU A 96 1.15 4.25 0.23
N LYS A 97 1.51 3.57 -0.85
CA LYS A 97 2.30 4.15 -1.92
C LYS A 97 1.75 3.72 -3.27
N VAL A 98 1.57 4.68 -4.14
CA VAL A 98 1.35 4.43 -5.57
C VAL A 98 2.71 4.35 -6.24
N SER A 99 2.91 3.32 -7.05
CA SER A 99 4.15 3.09 -7.77
C SER A 99 3.85 2.80 -9.23
N TYR A 100 4.77 3.16 -10.12
CA TYR A 100 4.76 2.67 -11.48
C TYR A 100 5.11 1.18 -11.51
N ASN A 101 4.61 0.45 -12.50
CA ASN A 101 4.91 -0.98 -12.64
C ASN A 101 6.39 -1.28 -12.77
N ASN A 102 7.12 -0.43 -13.50
CA ASN A 102 8.57 -0.56 -13.68
C ASN A 102 9.36 -0.37 -12.39
N ASP A 103 8.75 0.13 -11.29
CA ASP A 103 9.44 0.24 -10.00
C ASP A 103 9.69 -1.12 -9.34
N TYR A 104 8.95 -2.18 -9.76
CA TYR A 104 9.03 -3.50 -9.13
C TYR A 104 9.27 -4.65 -10.09
N TYR A 105 8.98 -4.48 -11.40
CA TYR A 105 9.01 -5.58 -12.36
C TYR A 105 9.92 -5.28 -13.54
N ASN A 106 10.83 -6.22 -13.79
CA ASN A 106 11.52 -6.28 -15.06
C ASN A 106 10.55 -6.92 -16.09
N ASP A 107 10.06 -6.16 -17.05
CA ASP A 107 9.38 -6.63 -18.28
C ASP A 107 7.98 -7.28 -18.18
N TYR A 108 7.41 -7.52 -17.00
CA TYR A 108 6.15 -8.26 -16.91
C TYR A 108 4.92 -7.46 -17.35
N TYR A 109 4.94 -6.15 -17.15
CA TYR A 109 3.84 -5.26 -17.56
C TYR A 109 4.33 -4.24 -18.57
N LYS A 110 4.01 -4.47 -19.85
CA LYS A 110 4.21 -3.44 -20.89
C LYS A 110 3.10 -2.40 -20.77
N GLY A 111 3.45 -1.19 -20.37
CA GLY A 111 2.54 -0.06 -20.32
C GLY A 111 2.62 0.74 -19.02
N ASN A 112 2.23 2.00 -19.06
CA ASN A 112 2.13 2.89 -17.90
C ASN A 112 0.92 2.47 -17.06
N ARG A 113 1.17 1.66 -16.04
CA ARG A 113 0.14 1.27 -15.08
C ARG A 113 0.63 1.60 -13.69
N TYR A 114 -0.25 2.17 -12.90
CA TYR A 114 -0.01 2.38 -11.49
C TYR A 114 -0.39 1.13 -10.71
N THR A 115 0.40 0.79 -9.72
CA THR A 115 0.10 -0.24 -8.74
C THR A 115 0.01 0.36 -7.36
N LEU A 116 -0.76 -0.25 -6.49
CA LEU A 116 -0.90 0.16 -5.11
C LEU A 116 -0.07 -0.73 -4.21
N SER A 117 0.83 -0.13 -3.45
CA SER A 117 1.60 -0.84 -2.42
C SER A 117 1.18 -0.39 -1.03
N LEU A 118 0.94 -1.36 -0.16
CA LEU A 118 0.76 -1.17 1.27
C LEU A 118 2.02 -1.66 1.99
N TYR A 119 2.56 -0.81 2.85
CA TYR A 119 3.73 -1.11 3.66
C TYR A 119 3.34 -1.08 5.13
N TYR A 120 3.68 -2.14 5.85
CA TYR A 120 3.42 -2.24 7.28
C TYR A 120 4.67 -2.68 8.02
N PRO A 121 5.04 -1.96 9.10
CA PRO A 121 6.16 -2.37 9.92
C PRO A 121 5.84 -3.69 10.60
N LEU A 122 6.80 -4.60 10.61
CA LEU A 122 6.72 -5.89 11.27
C LEU A 122 7.31 -5.79 12.68
N TYR A 123 6.51 -6.17 13.67
CA TYR A 123 6.90 -6.19 15.08
C TYR A 123 6.73 -7.58 15.66
N ASP A 124 7.56 -7.93 16.63
CA ASP A 124 7.17 -8.96 17.60
C ASP A 124 6.01 -8.39 18.42
N THR A 125 4.85 -9.04 18.40
CA THR A 125 3.63 -8.60 19.11
C THR A 125 3.82 -8.49 20.62
N ARG A 126 4.84 -9.14 21.17
CA ARG A 126 5.21 -9.05 22.60
C ARG A 126 6.15 -7.87 22.90
N LYS A 127 6.75 -7.28 21.87
CA LYS A 127 7.68 -6.15 21.99
C LYS A 127 7.52 -5.19 20.81
N VAL A 128 6.48 -4.39 20.88
CA VAL A 128 6.02 -3.51 19.76
C VAL A 128 6.97 -2.33 19.48
N SER A 129 7.99 -2.10 20.32
CA SER A 129 8.85 -0.91 20.20
C SER A 129 9.81 -0.92 19.02
N ASP A 130 10.15 -2.10 18.49
CA ASP A 130 11.22 -2.24 17.51
C ASP A 130 10.71 -2.98 16.26
N ALA A 131 10.57 -2.28 15.14
CA ALA A 131 10.27 -2.90 13.87
C ALA A 131 11.43 -3.82 13.44
N ARG A 132 11.08 -5.04 12.98
CA ARG A 132 12.04 -6.08 12.56
C ARG A 132 12.10 -6.23 11.05
N GLY A 133 11.29 -5.49 10.36
CA GLY A 133 11.19 -5.48 8.92
C GLY A 133 9.95 -4.75 8.47
N LEU A 134 9.66 -4.89 7.20
CA LEU A 134 8.52 -4.30 6.54
C LEU A 134 7.78 -5.36 5.74
N LEU A 135 6.48 -5.50 5.98
CA LEU A 135 5.59 -6.23 5.09
C LEU A 135 5.18 -5.29 3.96
N CYS A 136 5.40 -5.70 2.72
CA CYS A 136 4.89 -5.04 1.53
C CYS A 136 3.86 -5.93 0.84
N MET A 137 2.71 -5.36 0.52
CA MET A 137 1.69 -6.00 -0.32
C MET A 137 1.41 -5.08 -1.50
N ASN A 138 1.60 -5.59 -2.71
CA ASN A 138 1.37 -4.84 -3.94
C ASN A 138 0.13 -5.39 -4.66
N PHE A 139 -0.79 -4.50 -5.01
CA PHE A 139 -2.06 -4.82 -5.64
C PHE A 139 -2.09 -4.37 -7.08
N ASP A 140 -2.73 -5.16 -7.94
CA ASP A 140 -2.89 -4.84 -9.34
C ASP A 140 -3.94 -3.74 -9.58
N ASP A 141 -3.85 -3.11 -10.74
CA ASP A 141 -4.76 -2.05 -11.16
C ASP A 141 -6.24 -2.48 -11.19
N PRO A 142 -6.64 -3.65 -11.70
CA PRO A 142 -8.03 -4.09 -11.64
C PRO A 142 -8.59 -4.19 -10.22
N ALA A 143 -7.78 -4.60 -9.23
CA ALA A 143 -8.20 -4.63 -7.84
C ALA A 143 -8.42 -3.23 -7.28
N VAL A 144 -7.50 -2.32 -7.58
CA VAL A 144 -7.60 -0.91 -7.21
C VAL A 144 -8.87 -0.28 -7.81
N GLN A 145 -9.15 -0.53 -9.09
CA GLN A 145 -10.35 -0.01 -9.75
C GLN A 145 -11.64 -0.53 -9.11
N ARG A 146 -11.70 -1.83 -8.76
CA ARG A 146 -12.84 -2.38 -8.04
C ARG A 146 -13.06 -1.75 -6.66
N MET A 147 -11.97 -1.35 -5.98
CA MET A 147 -12.06 -0.65 -4.69
C MET A 147 -12.67 0.75 -4.82
N LEU A 148 -12.42 1.43 -5.92
CA LEU A 148 -12.92 2.78 -6.20
C LEU A 148 -14.31 2.79 -6.83
N ALA A 149 -14.72 1.70 -7.48
CA ALA A 149 -16.01 1.58 -8.17
C ALA A 149 -17.21 1.40 -7.20
N VAL A 150 -17.01 1.51 -5.90
CA VAL A 150 -18.08 1.41 -4.89
C VAL A 150 -18.78 2.76 -4.79
N GLY A 151 -19.90 2.91 -5.54
CA GLY A 151 -20.70 4.13 -5.52
C GLY A 151 -21.43 4.38 -6.83
N ASP A 152 -21.90 5.61 -7.00
CA ASP A 152 -22.53 6.07 -8.24
C ASP A 152 -21.47 6.10 -9.36
N SER A 153 -21.76 5.45 -10.48
CA SER A 153 -20.87 5.39 -11.64
C SER A 153 -20.61 6.76 -12.31
N SER A 154 -21.41 7.77 -11.95
CA SER A 154 -21.24 9.15 -12.44
C SER A 154 -20.26 9.97 -11.59
N ALA A 155 -19.90 9.50 -10.41
CA ALA A 155 -18.98 10.20 -9.52
C ALA A 155 -17.53 9.79 -9.80
N GLU A 156 -16.66 10.79 -9.94
CA GLU A 156 -15.22 10.57 -9.92
C GLU A 156 -14.77 10.40 -8.47
N THR A 157 -14.11 9.29 -8.17
CA THR A 157 -13.64 9.00 -6.80
C THR A 157 -12.12 8.89 -6.79
N ARG A 158 -11.50 9.61 -5.86
CA ARG A 158 -10.05 9.71 -5.68
C ARG A 158 -9.65 9.41 -4.25
N VAL A 159 -8.46 8.85 -4.08
CA VAL A 159 -7.74 8.85 -2.80
C VAL A 159 -6.56 9.81 -2.95
N VAL A 160 -6.51 10.80 -2.07
CA VAL A 160 -5.53 11.90 -2.13
C VAL A 160 -4.74 11.93 -0.84
N ASP A 161 -3.43 12.12 -0.91
CA ASP A 161 -2.58 12.29 0.27
C ASP A 161 -2.67 13.71 0.85
N THR A 162 -2.03 13.93 1.98
CA THR A 162 -1.99 15.26 2.61
C THR A 162 -1.20 16.31 1.84
N GLY A 163 -0.41 15.91 0.86
CA GLY A 163 0.29 16.82 -0.06
C GLY A 163 -0.52 17.15 -1.31
N GLY A 164 -1.73 16.59 -1.44
CA GLY A 164 -2.60 16.81 -2.60
C GLY A 164 -2.33 15.86 -3.78
N MET A 165 -1.43 14.87 -3.65
CA MET A 165 -1.20 13.91 -4.72
C MET A 165 -2.32 12.88 -4.78
N ILE A 166 -2.86 12.64 -5.98
CA ILE A 166 -3.85 11.61 -6.22
C ILE A 166 -3.14 10.25 -6.23
N LEU A 167 -3.39 9.46 -5.20
CA LEU A 167 -2.82 8.12 -5.05
C LEU A 167 -3.59 7.08 -5.86
N LEU A 168 -4.90 7.23 -5.92
CA LEU A 168 -5.82 6.35 -6.64
C LEU A 168 -6.93 7.20 -7.24
N SER A 169 -7.37 6.84 -8.43
CA SER A 169 -8.55 7.42 -9.08
C SER A 169 -9.28 6.37 -9.90
N ASN A 170 -10.60 6.48 -10.02
CA ASN A 170 -11.35 5.72 -11.01
C ASN A 170 -11.10 6.24 -12.45
N ASP A 171 -10.61 7.47 -12.61
CA ASP A 171 -9.92 7.91 -13.83
C ASP A 171 -8.40 7.70 -13.68
N LYS A 172 -7.87 6.72 -14.42
CA LYS A 172 -6.46 6.31 -14.34
C LYS A 172 -5.48 7.41 -14.73
N GLU A 173 -5.88 8.32 -15.60
CA GLU A 173 -5.05 9.42 -16.08
C GLU A 173 -4.75 10.46 -15.00
N GLU A 174 -5.53 10.47 -13.93
CA GLU A 174 -5.34 11.40 -12.81
C GLU A 174 -4.34 10.89 -11.77
N THR A 175 -4.10 9.59 -11.70
CA THR A 175 -3.21 9.00 -10.68
C THR A 175 -1.80 9.56 -10.82
N GLY A 176 -1.22 10.01 -9.71
CA GLY A 176 0.08 10.67 -9.65
C GLY A 176 0.05 12.18 -9.93
N ARG A 177 -1.10 12.74 -10.32
CA ARG A 177 -1.27 14.20 -10.45
C ARG A 177 -1.64 14.84 -9.11
N TYR A 178 -1.56 16.15 -9.05
CA TYR A 178 -1.93 16.93 -7.86
C TYR A 178 -3.30 17.58 -8.03
N VAL A 179 -4.08 17.55 -6.97
CA VAL A 179 -5.36 18.26 -6.92
C VAL A 179 -5.13 19.77 -6.78
N ASN A 180 -6.04 20.57 -7.32
CA ASN A 180 -6.01 22.03 -7.24
C ASN A 180 -6.89 22.61 -6.11
N TYR A 181 -7.35 21.76 -5.19
CA TYR A 181 -8.25 22.12 -4.08
C TYR A 181 -7.74 21.66 -2.70
N ILE A 182 -6.41 21.53 -2.57
CA ILE A 182 -5.78 21.11 -1.31
C ILE A 182 -6.10 22.04 -0.17
N ASP A 183 -6.18 23.36 -0.43
CA ASP A 183 -6.48 24.36 0.60
C ASP A 183 -7.85 24.14 1.26
N GLU A 184 -8.85 23.69 0.50
CA GLU A 184 -10.18 23.37 1.02
C GLU A 184 -10.12 22.13 1.91
N MET A 185 -9.34 21.13 1.54
CA MET A 185 -9.13 19.91 2.32
C MET A 185 -8.38 20.21 3.63
N GLU A 186 -7.35 21.05 3.61
CA GLU A 186 -6.58 21.44 4.78
C GLU A 186 -7.42 22.23 5.79
N LYS A 187 -8.36 23.07 5.32
CA LYS A 187 -9.34 23.77 6.15
C LYS A 187 -10.39 22.84 6.76
N GLY A 188 -10.37 21.55 6.39
CA GLY A 188 -11.34 20.57 6.87
C GLY A 188 -12.74 20.73 6.25
N ILE A 189 -12.83 21.41 5.10
CA ILE A 189 -14.09 21.57 4.37
C ILE A 189 -14.46 20.23 3.76
N GLN A 190 -15.60 19.68 4.20
CA GLN A 190 -16.06 18.37 3.74
C GLN A 190 -16.82 18.43 2.42
N ILE A 191 -17.50 19.52 2.14
CA ILE A 191 -18.29 19.71 0.91
C ILE A 191 -18.00 21.10 0.38
N PHE A 192 -17.60 21.20 -0.88
CA PHE A 192 -17.36 22.47 -1.56
C PHE A 192 -17.63 22.34 -3.07
N THR A 193 -17.77 23.49 -3.72
CA THR A 193 -17.90 23.60 -5.18
C THR A 193 -16.71 24.34 -5.75
N LYS A 194 -16.18 23.85 -6.86
CA LYS A 194 -15.08 24.49 -7.58
C LYS A 194 -15.14 24.11 -9.08
N ASN A 195 -15.03 25.09 -9.95
CA ASN A 195 -14.99 24.89 -11.40
C ASN A 195 -16.15 24.06 -11.95
N GLY A 196 -17.38 24.28 -11.44
CA GLY A 196 -18.58 23.56 -11.89
C GLY A 196 -18.71 22.12 -11.39
N ASN A 197 -17.86 21.71 -10.46
CA ASN A 197 -17.95 20.41 -9.78
C ASN A 197 -18.27 20.59 -8.29
N MET A 198 -19.08 19.70 -7.76
CA MET A 198 -19.26 19.52 -6.33
C MET A 198 -18.31 18.43 -5.85
N TYR A 199 -17.60 18.71 -4.76
CA TYR A 199 -16.66 17.80 -4.12
C TYR A 199 -17.15 17.41 -2.72
N VAL A 200 -17.00 16.15 -2.39
CA VAL A 200 -17.19 15.63 -1.03
C VAL A 200 -15.87 15.02 -0.58
N CYS A 201 -15.27 15.58 0.46
CA CYS A 201 -13.99 15.15 1.00
C CYS A 201 -14.15 14.53 2.39
N GLN A 202 -13.60 13.37 2.59
CA GLN A 202 -13.58 12.70 3.89
C GLN A 202 -12.16 12.25 4.23
N LYS A 203 -11.66 12.72 5.38
CA LYS A 203 -10.38 12.22 5.91
C LYS A 203 -10.55 10.79 6.43
N ILE A 204 -9.69 9.89 5.99
CA ILE A 204 -9.69 8.52 6.48
C ILE A 204 -9.06 8.52 7.88
N LYS A 205 -9.83 8.09 8.90
CA LYS A 205 -9.32 7.96 10.27
C LYS A 205 -8.11 7.02 10.29
N ASN A 206 -7.08 7.42 11.03
CA ASN A 206 -5.81 6.70 11.20
C ASN A 206 -4.89 6.64 9.96
N TRP A 207 -5.29 7.23 8.85
CA TRP A 207 -4.47 7.38 7.65
C TRP A 207 -4.39 8.87 7.30
N ASN A 208 -3.26 9.31 6.81
CA ASN A 208 -3.11 10.70 6.37
C ASN A 208 -3.57 10.84 4.91
N TYR A 209 -4.78 10.35 4.62
CA TYR A 209 -5.39 10.38 3.29
C TYR A 209 -6.81 10.89 3.35
N TYR A 210 -7.27 11.37 2.21
CA TYR A 210 -8.64 11.80 1.97
C TYR A 210 -9.25 10.92 0.88
N VAL A 211 -10.50 10.55 1.06
CA VAL A 211 -11.36 10.10 -0.05
C VAL A 211 -12.10 11.32 -0.55
N VAL A 212 -12.01 11.57 -1.83
CA VAL A 212 -12.66 12.69 -2.50
C VAL A 212 -13.55 12.15 -3.59
N SER A 213 -14.84 12.46 -3.54
CA SER A 213 -15.78 12.19 -4.63
C SER A 213 -16.19 13.50 -5.27
N SER A 214 -16.28 13.55 -6.59
CA SER A 214 -16.73 14.73 -7.32
C SER A 214 -17.78 14.39 -8.36
N ILE A 215 -18.75 15.30 -8.55
CA ILE A 215 -19.81 15.21 -9.54
C ILE A 215 -19.82 16.54 -10.31
N SER A 216 -19.85 16.46 -11.63
CA SER A 216 -20.00 17.64 -12.50
C SER A 216 -21.47 18.10 -12.53
N PHE A 217 -21.68 19.42 -12.47
CA PHE A 217 -23.01 20.02 -12.68
C PHE A 217 -23.36 20.19 -14.17
N TYR A 218 -22.37 19.99 -15.04
CA TYR A 218 -22.51 20.16 -16.49
C TYR A 218 -22.43 18.79 -17.18
N ASN A 219 -23.46 18.00 -17.03
CA ASN A 219 -23.69 16.82 -17.87
C ASN A 219 -24.88 17.08 -18.78
#